data_43e5d004a0f95c72e13bc32295a45b28
#
_entry.id   43e5d004a0f95c72e13bc32295a45b28
#
_cell.length_a   1.000
_cell.length_b   1.000
_cell.length_c   1.000
_cell.angle_alpha   90.00
_cell.angle_beta   90.00
_cell.angle_gamma   90.00
#
_symmetry.space_group_name_H-M   'P 1'
#
loop_
_entity.id
_entity.type
_entity.pdbx_description
1 polymer ?
#
loop_
_entity_poly.entity_id
_entity_poly.type
_entity_poly.pdbx_seq_one_letter_code
_entity_poly.pdbx_strand_id
1 'polypeptide(L)'
;MVVSATFRGLDGRKQQRILSAALTEFAEEGYAGASLNAIVKRVGIAKGSLFNYFSDKRGLFHFVFERALDTVRDYLKAVRDETSADDLFTRLEKSLLAGVAFIRSHPRVFKIYLRILFEDGLPDRNSLIKSIRQSSIEYLTEFLEVAKARGEVHADLDIREAAFRLGALSPGIWGATPGRGPRTLQSLGR
;
A
#
# COMPACT_ATOMS: atom_id res chain seq x y z
N MET A 1 -13.14 2.27 10.60
CA MET A 1 -12.04 2.03 11.55
C MET A 1 -11.97 3.17 12.55
N VAL A 2 -11.87 2.88 13.84
CA VAL A 2 -11.98 3.93 14.87
C VAL A 2 -10.64 4.09 15.57
N VAL A 3 -9.79 4.97 15.02
CA VAL A 3 -8.70 5.57 15.79
C VAL A 3 -9.33 6.52 16.79
N SER A 4 -8.98 6.39 18.07
CA SER A 4 -9.61 7.18 19.14
C SER A 4 -9.37 8.68 18.97
N ALA A 5 -10.26 9.50 19.54
CA ALA A 5 -10.06 10.94 19.60
C ALA A 5 -8.77 11.29 20.37
N THR A 6 -8.45 10.50 21.39
CA THR A 6 -7.21 10.64 22.17
C THR A 6 -5.95 10.52 21.30
N PHE A 7 -5.91 9.54 20.36
CA PHE A 7 -4.78 9.42 19.43
C PHE A 7 -4.70 10.62 18.48
N ARG A 8 -5.85 11.06 17.93
CA ARG A 8 -5.90 12.21 17.03
C ARG A 8 -5.46 13.52 17.69
N GLY A 9 -5.66 13.64 19.00
CA GLY A 9 -5.21 14.79 19.81
C GLY A 9 -3.73 14.75 20.23
N LEU A 10 -2.99 13.68 19.91
CA LEU A 10 -1.57 13.62 20.20
C LEU A 10 -0.76 14.57 19.32
N ASP A 11 0.36 15.05 19.84
CA ASP A 11 1.37 15.72 19.02
C ASP A 11 1.80 14.84 17.83
N GLY A 12 1.97 15.47 16.67
CA GLY A 12 2.27 14.77 15.41
C GLY A 12 3.54 13.92 15.47
N ARG A 13 4.56 14.37 16.21
CA ARG A 13 5.80 13.60 16.42
C ARG A 13 5.51 12.29 17.17
N LYS A 14 4.62 12.35 18.17
CA LYS A 14 4.24 11.15 18.95
C LYS A 14 3.41 10.19 18.09
N GLN A 15 2.47 10.71 17.31
CA GLN A 15 1.73 9.89 16.33
C GLN A 15 2.68 9.18 15.36
N GLN A 16 3.64 9.89 14.80
CA GLN A 16 4.62 9.36 13.85
C GLN A 16 5.54 8.31 14.49
N ARG A 17 5.95 8.49 15.75
CA ARG A 17 6.73 7.47 16.47
C ARG A 17 5.96 6.18 16.69
N ILE A 18 4.67 6.27 17.04
CA ILE A 18 3.80 5.10 17.19
C ILE A 18 3.62 4.39 15.84
N LEU A 19 3.32 5.14 14.78
CA LEU A 19 3.17 4.62 13.43
C LEU A 19 4.45 3.91 12.95
N SER A 20 5.60 4.55 13.09
CA SER A 20 6.88 3.99 12.67
C SER A 20 7.25 2.72 13.43
N ALA A 21 7.02 2.69 14.76
CA ALA A 21 7.27 1.50 15.57
C ALA A 21 6.35 0.34 15.19
N ALA A 22 5.06 0.61 14.97
CA ALA A 22 4.08 -0.39 14.58
C ALA A 22 4.33 -0.89 13.14
N LEU A 23 4.64 0.01 12.20
CA LEU A 23 5.02 -0.36 10.83
C LEU A 23 6.24 -1.29 10.82
N THR A 24 7.27 -0.97 11.60
CA THR A 24 8.47 -1.81 11.71
C THR A 24 8.12 -3.19 12.25
N GLU A 25 7.38 -3.25 13.35
CA GLU A 25 7.01 -4.51 13.99
C GLU A 25 6.19 -5.42 13.07
N PHE A 26 5.13 -4.89 12.44
CA PHE A 26 4.32 -5.67 11.51
C PHE A 26 5.07 -6.05 10.23
N ALA A 27 5.96 -5.21 9.73
CA ALA A 27 6.75 -5.54 8.55
C ALA A 27 7.75 -6.68 8.82
N GLU A 28 8.37 -6.68 10.00
CA GLU A 28 9.39 -7.66 10.36
C GLU A 28 8.78 -8.98 10.84
N GLU A 29 7.84 -8.92 11.79
CA GLU A 29 7.28 -10.09 12.47
C GLU A 29 5.98 -10.63 11.84
N GLY A 30 5.38 -9.91 10.89
CA GLY A 30 4.06 -10.20 10.36
C GLY A 30 2.93 -9.89 11.35
N TYR A 31 1.69 -10.12 10.94
CA TYR A 31 0.55 -9.88 11.82
C TYR A 31 0.54 -10.84 13.01
N ALA A 32 0.73 -12.13 12.78
CA ALA A 32 0.66 -13.14 13.84
C ALA A 32 1.76 -12.94 14.89
N GLY A 33 3.01 -12.75 14.45
CA GLY A 33 4.20 -12.62 15.30
C GLY A 33 4.35 -11.28 15.99
N ALA A 34 3.78 -10.20 15.45
CA ALA A 34 3.93 -8.85 15.98
C ALA A 34 3.46 -8.70 17.43
N SER A 35 4.29 -8.05 18.25
CA SER A 35 4.08 -7.84 19.68
C SER A 35 3.74 -6.39 20.01
N LEU A 36 2.55 -6.16 20.58
CA LEU A 36 2.17 -4.84 21.11
C LEU A 36 3.13 -4.38 22.25
N ASN A 37 3.70 -5.32 23.01
CA ASN A 37 4.68 -5.00 24.04
C ASN A 37 6.00 -4.48 23.42
N ALA A 38 6.44 -5.04 22.30
CA ALA A 38 7.61 -4.55 21.57
C ALA A 38 7.38 -3.13 21.04
N ILE A 39 6.19 -2.87 20.49
CA ILE A 39 5.80 -1.55 19.99
C ILE A 39 5.84 -0.50 21.11
N VAL A 40 5.17 -0.76 22.24
CA VAL A 40 5.12 0.21 23.36
C VAL A 40 6.49 0.45 23.97
N LYS A 41 7.34 -0.58 24.09
CA LYS A 41 8.73 -0.48 24.54
C LYS A 41 9.55 0.42 23.60
N ARG A 42 9.43 0.24 22.28
CA ARG A 42 10.14 1.03 21.26
C ARG A 42 9.71 2.49 21.26
N VAL A 43 8.44 2.77 21.53
CA VAL A 43 7.90 4.14 21.60
C VAL A 43 8.16 4.79 22.96
N GLY A 44 8.33 4.02 24.02
CA GLY A 44 8.48 4.52 25.39
C GLY A 44 7.14 5.00 25.98
N ILE A 45 6.06 4.24 25.77
CA ILE A 45 4.72 4.52 26.33
C ILE A 45 4.21 3.32 27.13
N ALA A 46 3.27 3.58 28.04
CA ALA A 46 2.59 2.50 28.76
C ALA A 46 1.69 1.69 27.82
N LYS A 47 1.56 0.37 28.04
CA LYS A 47 0.71 -0.52 27.28
C LYS A 47 -0.75 -0.05 27.25
N GLY A 48 -1.28 0.40 28.40
CA GLY A 48 -2.64 0.95 28.47
C GLY A 48 -2.86 2.16 27.56
N SER A 49 -1.82 3.00 27.33
CA SER A 49 -1.92 4.10 26.38
C SER A 49 -2.19 3.62 24.96
N LEU A 50 -1.55 2.52 24.53
CA LEU A 50 -1.76 1.98 23.18
C LEU A 50 -3.21 1.49 22.99
N PHE A 51 -3.79 0.83 24.02
CA PHE A 51 -5.20 0.41 23.99
C PHE A 51 -6.19 1.56 24.08
N ASN A 52 -5.80 2.71 24.66
CA ASN A 52 -6.59 3.94 24.59
C ASN A 52 -6.59 4.56 23.18
N TYR A 53 -5.60 4.25 22.35
CA TYR A 53 -5.48 4.76 20.99
C TYR A 53 -6.14 3.84 19.96
N PHE A 54 -5.98 2.53 20.15
CA PHE A 54 -6.45 1.48 19.22
C PHE A 54 -7.17 0.40 20.03
N SER A 55 -8.32 -0.04 19.56
CA SER A 55 -9.13 -1.05 20.25
C SER A 55 -8.36 -2.35 20.53
N ASP A 56 -7.53 -2.77 19.57
CA ASP A 56 -6.80 -4.02 19.59
C ASP A 56 -5.66 -4.02 18.53
N LYS A 57 -4.95 -5.15 18.41
CA LYS A 57 -3.89 -5.37 17.43
C LYS A 57 -4.40 -5.22 15.98
N ARG A 58 -5.64 -5.67 15.71
CA ARG A 58 -6.27 -5.56 14.39
C ARG A 58 -6.51 -4.11 14.01
N GLY A 59 -7.05 -3.30 14.92
CA GLY A 59 -7.26 -1.87 14.72
C GLY A 59 -5.96 -1.11 14.47
N LEU A 60 -4.90 -1.45 15.21
CA LEU A 60 -3.57 -0.89 14.99
C LEU A 60 -2.99 -1.30 13.62
N PHE A 61 -3.15 -2.57 13.22
CA PHE A 61 -2.69 -3.04 11.90
C PHE A 61 -3.41 -2.32 10.76
N HIS A 62 -4.73 -2.18 10.85
CA HIS A 62 -5.51 -1.42 9.86
C HIS A 62 -5.06 0.03 9.77
N PHE A 63 -4.76 0.68 10.90
CA PHE A 63 -4.23 2.04 10.90
C PHE A 63 -2.87 2.11 10.19
N VAL A 64 -1.96 1.18 10.45
CA VAL A 64 -0.66 1.09 9.76
C VAL A 64 -0.84 0.87 8.27
N PHE A 65 -1.75 -0.02 7.88
CA PHE A 65 -2.07 -0.28 6.47
C PHE A 65 -2.58 0.97 5.76
N GLU A 66 -3.55 1.68 6.34
CA GLU A 66 -4.09 2.91 5.73
C GLU A 66 -3.00 3.98 5.57
N ARG A 67 -2.14 4.17 6.57
CA ARG A 67 -1.02 5.10 6.45
C ARG A 67 0.01 4.69 5.41
N ALA A 68 0.28 3.40 5.29
CA ALA A 68 1.14 2.86 4.24
C ALA A 68 0.52 3.10 2.84
N LEU A 69 -0.77 2.87 2.69
CA LEU A 69 -1.49 3.10 1.44
C LEU A 69 -1.54 4.60 1.08
N ASP A 70 -1.77 5.48 2.06
CA ASP A 70 -1.71 6.93 1.85
C ASP A 70 -0.32 7.37 1.37
N THR A 71 0.76 6.82 1.97
CA THR A 71 2.14 7.13 1.53
C THR A 71 2.37 6.76 0.06
N VAL A 72 1.84 5.62 -0.39
CA VAL A 72 1.91 5.20 -1.80
C VAL A 72 1.10 6.16 -2.68
N ARG A 73 -0.13 6.48 -2.28
CA ARG A 73 -1.01 7.40 -3.03
C ARG A 73 -0.38 8.77 -3.22
N ASP A 74 0.14 9.35 -2.14
CA ASP A 74 0.77 10.67 -2.17
C ASP A 74 2.00 10.68 -3.09
N TYR A 75 2.83 9.63 -3.00
CA TYR A 75 4.00 9.47 -3.86
C TYR A 75 3.61 9.37 -5.34
N LEU A 76 2.67 8.52 -5.68
CA LEU A 76 2.21 8.33 -7.05
C LEU A 76 1.49 9.58 -7.59
N LYS A 77 0.74 10.28 -6.74
CA LYS A 77 0.14 11.56 -7.11
C LYS A 77 1.21 12.58 -7.49
N ALA A 78 2.27 12.72 -6.71
CA ALA A 78 3.38 13.63 -7.04
C ALA A 78 4.00 13.28 -8.40
N VAL A 79 4.28 11.99 -8.67
CA VAL A 79 4.79 11.53 -9.96
C VAL A 79 3.84 11.87 -11.11
N ARG A 80 2.54 11.66 -10.92
CA ARG A 80 1.52 12.00 -11.92
C ARG A 80 1.51 13.49 -12.24
N ASP A 81 1.59 14.31 -11.21
CA ASP A 81 1.55 15.77 -11.35
C ASP A 81 2.83 16.29 -12.05
N GLU A 82 4.00 15.76 -11.68
CA GLU A 82 5.29 16.06 -12.30
C GLU A 82 5.37 15.65 -13.78
N THR A 83 4.68 14.58 -14.16
CA THR A 83 4.68 14.06 -15.54
C THR A 83 3.50 14.56 -16.36
N SER A 84 2.75 15.52 -15.86
CA SER A 84 1.48 15.96 -16.48
C SER A 84 1.61 16.51 -17.88
N ALA A 85 2.77 17.00 -18.31
CA ALA A 85 3.05 17.49 -19.66
C ALA A 85 3.47 16.40 -20.66
N ASP A 86 3.87 15.23 -20.17
CA ASP A 86 4.35 14.12 -21.00
C ASP A 86 3.18 13.37 -21.69
N ASP A 87 3.50 12.60 -22.75
CA ASP A 87 2.57 11.67 -23.37
C ASP A 87 2.29 10.45 -22.49
N LEU A 88 1.23 9.70 -22.81
CA LEU A 88 0.79 8.55 -22.03
C LEU A 88 1.89 7.52 -21.77
N PHE A 89 2.67 7.15 -22.79
CA PHE A 89 3.68 6.09 -22.65
C PHE A 89 4.85 6.53 -21.77
N THR A 90 5.32 7.76 -21.98
CA THR A 90 6.36 8.39 -21.14
C THR A 90 5.89 8.49 -19.69
N ARG A 91 4.64 8.87 -19.44
CA ARG A 91 4.05 8.93 -18.09
C ARG A 91 3.97 7.55 -17.46
N LEU A 92 3.53 6.52 -18.18
CA LEU A 92 3.48 5.14 -17.69
C LEU A 92 4.88 4.63 -17.35
N GLU A 93 5.87 4.85 -18.22
CA GLU A 93 7.26 4.48 -17.96
C GLU A 93 7.80 5.14 -16.69
N LYS A 94 7.66 6.45 -16.57
CA LYS A 94 8.09 7.19 -15.37
C LYS A 94 7.40 6.71 -14.11
N SER A 95 6.10 6.39 -14.18
CA SER A 95 5.34 5.84 -13.05
C SER A 95 5.83 4.45 -12.64
N LEU A 96 6.17 3.58 -13.59
CA LEU A 96 6.75 2.27 -13.31
C LEU A 96 8.12 2.40 -12.63
N LEU A 97 8.99 3.24 -13.17
CA LEU A 97 10.32 3.51 -12.59
C LEU A 97 10.20 4.12 -11.19
N ALA A 98 9.27 5.04 -10.99
CA ALA A 98 8.95 5.62 -9.69
C ALA A 98 8.44 4.58 -8.69
N GLY A 99 7.63 3.62 -9.12
CA GLY A 99 7.21 2.48 -8.31
C GLY A 99 8.40 1.65 -7.82
N VAL A 100 9.37 1.36 -8.69
CA VAL A 100 10.62 0.67 -8.30
C VAL A 100 11.44 1.51 -7.32
N ALA A 101 11.55 2.80 -7.54
CA ALA A 101 12.25 3.73 -6.63
C ALA A 101 11.55 3.80 -5.25
N PHE A 102 10.22 3.82 -5.24
CA PHE A 102 9.42 3.78 -4.01
C PHE A 102 9.72 2.53 -3.18
N ILE A 103 9.74 1.34 -3.79
CA ILE A 103 10.05 0.08 -3.10
C ILE A 103 11.41 0.15 -2.41
N ARG A 104 12.41 0.74 -3.08
CA ARG A 104 13.76 0.89 -2.52
C ARG A 104 13.81 1.88 -1.37
N SER A 105 13.06 2.98 -1.44
CA SER A 105 13.04 4.03 -0.42
C SER A 105 12.11 3.72 0.75
N HIS A 106 11.10 2.86 0.55
CA HIS A 106 10.09 2.50 1.55
C HIS A 106 9.98 0.97 1.76
N PRO A 107 11.08 0.27 2.11
CA PRO A 107 11.11 -1.19 2.17
C PRO A 107 10.13 -1.79 3.19
N ARG A 108 9.83 -1.07 4.28
CA ARG A 108 8.85 -1.54 5.28
C ARG A 108 7.41 -1.47 4.76
N VAL A 109 7.07 -0.42 4.01
CA VAL A 109 5.75 -0.29 3.35
C VAL A 109 5.59 -1.44 2.35
N PHE A 110 6.61 -1.73 1.57
CA PHE A 110 6.58 -2.85 0.63
C PHE A 110 6.49 -4.21 1.35
N LYS A 111 7.16 -4.40 2.49
CA LYS A 111 7.00 -5.60 3.31
C LYS A 111 5.56 -5.79 3.81
N ILE A 112 4.88 -4.72 4.27
CA ILE A 112 3.45 -4.80 4.63
C ILE A 112 2.60 -5.26 3.44
N TYR A 113 2.86 -4.72 2.26
CA TYR A 113 2.19 -5.17 1.04
C TYR A 113 2.39 -6.66 0.79
N LEU A 114 3.63 -7.17 0.87
CA LEU A 114 3.92 -8.59 0.70
C LEU A 114 3.25 -9.46 1.79
N ARG A 115 3.20 -8.99 3.05
CA ARG A 115 2.47 -9.66 4.13
C ARG A 115 0.99 -9.80 3.80
N ILE A 116 0.37 -8.75 3.28
CA ILE A 116 -1.05 -8.79 2.88
C ILE A 116 -1.28 -9.79 1.76
N LEU A 117 -0.35 -9.91 0.81
CA LEU A 117 -0.50 -10.84 -0.31
C LEU A 117 -0.29 -12.30 0.08
N PHE A 118 0.67 -12.58 0.96
CA PHE A 118 1.23 -13.92 1.11
C PHE A 118 1.15 -14.48 2.55
N GLU A 119 0.84 -13.67 3.57
CA GLU A 119 0.74 -14.17 4.94
C GLU A 119 -0.62 -14.85 5.17
N ASP A 120 -0.57 -16.11 5.60
CA ASP A 120 -1.76 -16.86 5.96
C ASP A 120 -2.34 -16.38 7.31
N GLY A 121 -3.68 -16.44 7.44
CA GLY A 121 -4.35 -16.05 8.67
C GLY A 121 -4.39 -14.56 8.97
N LEU A 122 -3.99 -13.70 8.02
CA LEU A 122 -4.12 -12.25 8.16
C LEU A 122 -5.61 -11.85 8.21
N PRO A 123 -6.08 -11.19 9.29
CA PRO A 123 -7.47 -10.74 9.37
C PRO A 123 -7.78 -9.73 8.27
N ASP A 124 -9.00 -9.81 7.74
CA ASP A 124 -9.51 -8.91 6.70
C ASP A 124 -8.71 -8.86 5.39
N ARG A 125 -7.84 -9.83 5.15
CA ARG A 125 -6.95 -9.89 3.99
C ARG A 125 -7.65 -9.52 2.68
N ASN A 126 -8.83 -10.08 2.43
CA ASN A 126 -9.58 -9.82 1.19
C ASN A 126 -10.01 -8.34 1.09
N SER A 127 -10.39 -7.72 2.21
CA SER A 127 -10.74 -6.29 2.25
C SER A 127 -9.51 -5.41 1.99
N LEU A 128 -8.36 -5.75 2.58
CA LEU A 128 -7.10 -5.03 2.37
C LEU A 128 -6.64 -5.12 0.91
N ILE A 129 -6.70 -6.32 0.31
CA ILE A 129 -6.40 -6.52 -1.11
C ILE A 129 -7.36 -5.71 -2.00
N LYS A 130 -8.65 -5.69 -1.65
CA LYS A 130 -9.65 -4.88 -2.38
C LYS A 130 -9.30 -3.40 -2.32
N SER A 131 -8.88 -2.86 -1.17
CA SER A 131 -8.48 -1.45 -1.03
C SER A 131 -7.24 -1.12 -1.87
N ILE A 132 -6.23 -1.99 -1.89
CA ILE A 132 -5.04 -1.84 -2.74
C ILE A 132 -5.45 -1.78 -4.21
N ARG A 133 -6.27 -2.73 -4.62
CA ARG A 133 -6.73 -2.85 -6.00
C ARG A 133 -7.55 -1.65 -6.45
N GLN A 134 -8.44 -1.18 -5.58
CA GLN A 134 -9.26 -0.01 -5.84
C GLN A 134 -8.38 1.23 -6.06
N SER A 135 -7.37 1.44 -5.19
CA SER A 135 -6.44 2.56 -5.35
C SER A 135 -5.62 2.51 -6.65
N SER A 136 -5.24 1.30 -7.07
CA SER A 136 -4.54 1.11 -8.34
C SER A 136 -5.42 1.43 -9.56
N ILE A 137 -6.69 0.99 -9.52
CA ILE A 137 -7.65 1.27 -10.59
C ILE A 137 -7.94 2.77 -10.66
N GLU A 138 -8.15 3.44 -9.53
CA GLU A 138 -8.38 4.89 -9.47
C GLU A 138 -7.21 5.65 -10.10
N TYR A 139 -5.98 5.32 -9.70
CA TYR A 139 -4.78 5.95 -10.26
C TYR A 139 -4.67 5.78 -11.78
N LEU A 140 -4.84 4.55 -12.28
CA LEU A 140 -4.78 4.26 -13.73
C LEU A 140 -5.94 4.87 -14.51
N THR A 141 -7.13 4.95 -13.90
CA THR A 141 -8.30 5.62 -14.51
C THR A 141 -7.98 7.08 -14.79
N GLU A 142 -7.46 7.82 -13.82
CA GLU A 142 -7.10 9.23 -13.99
C GLU A 142 -6.04 9.42 -15.07
N PHE A 143 -5.08 8.51 -15.19
CA PHE A 143 -4.09 8.51 -16.28
C PHE A 143 -4.73 8.38 -17.67
N LEU A 144 -5.61 7.40 -17.81
CA LEU A 144 -6.27 7.10 -19.08
C LEU A 144 -7.29 8.17 -19.47
N GLU A 145 -7.97 8.79 -18.49
CA GLU A 145 -8.88 9.90 -18.75
C GLU A 145 -8.14 11.10 -19.38
N VAL A 146 -6.96 11.45 -18.84
CA VAL A 146 -6.13 12.50 -19.42
C VAL A 146 -5.66 12.14 -20.82
N ALA A 147 -5.19 10.91 -21.04
CA ALA A 147 -4.75 10.44 -22.34
C ALA A 147 -5.89 10.47 -23.37
N LYS A 148 -7.10 10.07 -22.97
CA LYS A 148 -8.31 10.13 -23.82
C LYS A 148 -8.67 11.57 -24.17
N ALA A 149 -8.64 12.48 -23.23
CA ALA A 149 -8.90 13.91 -23.45
C ALA A 149 -7.90 14.56 -24.41
N ARG A 150 -6.68 14.02 -24.50
CA ARG A 150 -5.62 14.47 -25.43
C ARG A 150 -5.62 13.75 -26.77
N GLY A 151 -6.50 12.78 -26.98
CA GLY A 151 -6.52 11.96 -28.20
C GLY A 151 -5.35 10.98 -28.31
N GLU A 152 -4.67 10.67 -27.21
CA GLU A 152 -3.52 9.74 -27.15
C GLU A 152 -3.99 8.27 -27.14
N VAL A 153 -5.27 8.03 -26.90
CA VAL A 153 -5.93 6.71 -26.94
C VAL A 153 -7.23 6.81 -27.72
N HIS A 154 -7.73 5.67 -28.18
CA HIS A 154 -8.96 5.60 -28.96
C HIS A 154 -10.17 6.18 -28.21
N ALA A 155 -11.04 6.93 -28.90
CA ALA A 155 -12.19 7.59 -28.27
C ALA A 155 -13.19 6.59 -27.67
N ASP A 156 -13.30 5.38 -28.22
CA ASP A 156 -14.20 4.32 -27.73
C ASP A 156 -13.58 3.45 -26.61
N LEU A 157 -12.38 3.79 -26.15
CA LEU A 157 -11.73 3.02 -25.09
C LEU A 157 -12.57 3.04 -23.81
N ASP A 158 -12.94 1.85 -23.32
CA ASP A 158 -13.46 1.69 -21.96
C ASP A 158 -12.31 1.86 -20.94
N ILE A 159 -12.27 3.04 -20.34
CA ILE A 159 -11.20 3.43 -19.41
C ILE A 159 -11.16 2.52 -18.17
N ARG A 160 -12.31 2.13 -17.64
CA ARG A 160 -12.37 1.28 -16.44
C ARG A 160 -11.85 -0.12 -16.72
N GLU A 161 -12.25 -0.69 -17.85
CA GLU A 161 -11.77 -2.00 -18.29
C GLU A 161 -10.25 -1.95 -18.57
N ALA A 162 -9.78 -0.91 -19.25
CA ALA A 162 -8.35 -0.71 -19.52
C ALA A 162 -7.54 -0.54 -18.25
N ALA A 163 -8.01 0.28 -17.28
CA ALA A 163 -7.36 0.45 -15.99
C ALA A 163 -7.30 -0.86 -15.19
N PHE A 164 -8.38 -1.64 -15.21
CA PHE A 164 -8.41 -2.96 -14.57
C PHE A 164 -7.39 -3.92 -15.17
N ARG A 165 -7.33 -4.01 -16.51
CA ARG A 165 -6.39 -4.89 -17.23
C ARG A 165 -4.93 -4.46 -17.01
N LEU A 166 -4.63 -3.18 -17.07
CA LEU A 166 -3.28 -2.66 -16.79
C LEU A 166 -2.86 -2.94 -15.33
N GLY A 167 -3.76 -2.75 -14.37
CA GLY A 167 -3.52 -3.09 -12.97
C GLY A 167 -3.23 -4.57 -12.74
N ALA A 168 -3.85 -5.46 -13.52
CA ALA A 168 -3.63 -6.90 -13.44
C ALA A 168 -2.27 -7.35 -14.00
N LEU A 169 -1.68 -6.59 -14.95
CA LEU A 169 -0.38 -6.92 -15.56
C LEU A 169 0.82 -6.63 -14.63
N SER A 170 0.64 -5.80 -13.62
CA SER A 170 1.73 -5.37 -12.72
C SER A 170 1.40 -5.66 -11.24
N PRO A 171 1.28 -6.93 -10.83
CA PRO A 171 0.83 -7.31 -9.49
C PRO A 171 1.68 -6.73 -8.35
N GLY A 172 2.95 -6.45 -8.61
CA GLY A 172 3.90 -5.93 -7.61
C GLY A 172 3.97 -4.41 -7.52
N ILE A 173 3.47 -3.68 -8.53
CA ILE A 173 3.54 -2.21 -8.60
C ILE A 173 2.14 -1.60 -8.51
N TRP A 174 1.13 -2.22 -9.15
CA TRP A 174 -0.19 -1.66 -9.33
C TRP A 174 -1.34 -2.49 -8.75
N GLY A 175 -1.11 -3.74 -8.39
CA GLY A 175 -2.18 -4.58 -7.86
C GLY A 175 -1.80 -6.03 -7.63
N ALA A 176 -2.53 -6.67 -6.72
CA ALA A 176 -2.42 -8.08 -6.41
C ALA A 176 -3.35 -8.90 -7.32
N THR A 177 -2.81 -9.87 -8.04
CA THR A 177 -3.63 -10.91 -8.66
C THR A 177 -4.02 -11.94 -7.59
N PRO A 178 -5.31 -12.29 -7.44
CA PRO A 178 -5.70 -13.39 -6.56
C PRO A 178 -5.34 -14.72 -7.22
N GLY A 179 -4.62 -15.58 -6.54
CA GLY A 179 -4.76 -17.00 -6.71
C GLY A 179 -3.65 -17.83 -7.34
N ARG A 180 -2.38 -17.38 -7.36
CA ARG A 180 -1.24 -18.32 -7.47
C ARG A 180 -0.03 -17.74 -6.75
N GLY A 181 0.33 -18.33 -5.62
CA GLY A 181 1.65 -18.14 -5.01
C GLY A 181 2.77 -18.50 -6.01
N PRO A 182 3.98 -17.93 -5.85
CA PRO A 182 5.09 -18.28 -6.71
C PRO A 182 5.34 -19.79 -6.63
N ARG A 183 5.22 -20.48 -7.76
CA ARG A 183 5.76 -21.84 -7.89
C ARG A 183 7.26 -21.70 -7.62
N THR A 184 7.71 -22.29 -6.55
CA THR A 184 9.12 -22.43 -6.22
C THR A 184 9.88 -22.90 -7.46
N LEU A 185 10.90 -22.13 -7.86
CA LEU A 185 11.87 -22.46 -8.92
C LEU A 185 12.78 -23.64 -8.52
N GLN A 186 12.21 -24.73 -8.00
CA GLN A 186 12.95 -25.92 -7.57
C GLN A 186 12.86 -27.09 -8.56
N SER A 187 12.39 -26.88 -9.80
CA SER A 187 12.28 -27.96 -10.78
C SER A 187 12.93 -27.68 -12.15
N LEU A 188 13.99 -26.87 -12.21
CA LEU A 188 14.84 -26.76 -13.39
C LEU A 188 16.28 -27.18 -13.05
N GLY A 189 16.43 -28.43 -12.67
CA GLY A 189 17.73 -29.06 -12.43
C GLY A 189 17.62 -30.58 -12.49
N ARG A 190 17.42 -31.13 -13.70
CA ARG A 190 17.90 -32.43 -14.14
C ARG A 190 17.87 -32.48 -15.66
#